data_117aa3e2c94962f4bad95e6bdb161f9b
#
_entry.id   117aa3e2c94962f4bad95e6bdb161f9b
#
_cell.length_a   1.000
_cell.length_b   1.000
_cell.length_c   1.000
_cell.angle_alpha   90.00
_cell.angle_beta   90.00
_cell.angle_gamma   90.00
#
_symmetry.space_group_name_H-M   'P 1'
#
loop_
_entity.id
_entity.type
_entity.pdbx_description
1 polymer ?
#
loop_
_entity_poly.entity_id
_entity_poly.type
_entity_poly.pdbx_seq_one_letter_code
_entity_poly.pdbx_strand_id
1 'polypeptide(L)'
;MNPVLVKEFRCRRFGRMNWLLRIFFGCAILSLGLTFVATTGTIAWDVKTIGSILVVLQSALIVLITPSLASGLISAERESGGWQLLQMTPLGGVRIITGKLMSVIWPVLLILCATLPGYGFMFTIEPALKEQIIQVLICQLLTALLAVAVGASVSSLFRRTAVATTVAYAV
;
A
#
# COMPACT_ATOMS: atom_id res chain seq x y z
N MET A 1 -16.73 -0.10 -16.66
CA MET A 1 -15.31 -0.14 -16.22
C MET A 1 -14.66 1.18 -16.55
N ASN A 2 -13.83 1.76 -15.69
CA ASN A 2 -13.18 3.04 -15.96
C ASN A 2 -11.97 2.81 -16.89
N PRO A 3 -11.95 3.37 -18.14
CA PRO A 3 -10.89 3.11 -19.11
C PRO A 3 -9.52 3.60 -18.64
N VAL A 4 -9.47 4.62 -17.79
CA VAL A 4 -8.25 5.13 -17.17
C VAL A 4 -7.60 4.07 -16.26
N LEU A 5 -8.41 3.36 -15.50
CA LEU A 5 -7.94 2.28 -14.59
C LEU A 5 -7.32 1.13 -15.38
N VAL A 6 -7.94 0.73 -16.50
CA VAL A 6 -7.41 -0.32 -17.39
C VAL A 6 -6.07 0.09 -18.00
N LYS A 7 -5.95 1.34 -18.44
CA LYS A 7 -4.69 1.91 -18.98
C LYS A 7 -3.59 1.90 -17.90
N GLU A 8 -3.90 2.35 -16.69
CA GLU A 8 -2.94 2.41 -15.58
C GLU A 8 -2.39 1.03 -15.21
N PHE A 9 -3.25 0.01 -15.13
CA PHE A 9 -2.81 -1.36 -14.88
C PHE A 9 -1.94 -1.95 -16.00
N ARG A 10 -2.15 -1.51 -17.25
CA ARG A 10 -1.42 -2.04 -18.41
C ARG A 10 -0.11 -1.31 -18.70
N CYS A 11 -0.05 0.00 -18.46
CA CYS A 11 1.07 0.86 -18.88
C CYS A 11 2.02 1.24 -17.74
N ARG A 12 1.60 1.21 -16.49
CA ARG A 12 2.49 1.57 -15.37
C ARG A 12 3.56 0.50 -15.12
N ARG A 13 4.76 0.95 -14.75
CA ARG A 13 5.88 0.09 -14.31
C ARG A 13 5.50 -0.87 -13.19
N PHE A 14 4.49 -0.51 -12.39
CA PHE A 14 3.84 -1.34 -11.36
C PHE A 14 2.79 -2.32 -11.94
N GLY A 15 2.40 -2.17 -13.20
CA GLY A 15 1.62 -3.16 -13.96
C GLY A 15 2.36 -4.47 -14.23
N ARG A 16 3.61 -4.60 -13.78
CA ARG A 16 4.23 -5.91 -13.62
C ARG A 16 3.58 -6.59 -12.42
N MET A 17 2.44 -7.20 -12.66
CA MET A 17 1.73 -8.09 -11.74
C MET A 17 2.71 -8.97 -10.94
N ASN A 18 3.78 -9.43 -11.58
CA ASN A 18 4.83 -10.24 -10.96
C ASN A 18 5.57 -9.52 -9.81
N TRP A 19 5.73 -8.20 -9.83
CA TRP A 19 6.42 -7.47 -8.76
C TRP A 19 5.51 -7.32 -7.53
N LEU A 20 4.24 -6.96 -7.75
CA LEU A 20 3.23 -6.88 -6.70
C LEU A 20 2.98 -8.26 -6.07
N LEU A 21 2.89 -9.30 -6.90
CA LEU A 21 2.74 -10.67 -6.41
C LEU A 21 3.95 -11.12 -5.59
N ARG A 22 5.17 -10.77 -5.99
CA ARG A 22 6.38 -11.09 -5.20
C ARG A 22 6.36 -10.42 -3.82
N ILE A 23 5.97 -9.15 -3.74
CA ILE A 23 5.83 -8.46 -2.45
C ILE A 23 4.73 -9.10 -1.63
N PHE A 24 3.57 -9.35 -2.22
CA PHE A 24 2.44 -10.00 -1.56
C PHE A 24 2.83 -11.37 -0.99
N PHE A 25 3.39 -12.24 -1.79
CA PHE A 25 3.82 -13.57 -1.34
C PHE A 25 4.98 -13.48 -0.35
N GLY A 26 5.94 -12.57 -0.55
CA GLY A 26 7.03 -12.34 0.39
C GLY A 26 6.51 -11.91 1.78
N CYS A 27 5.59 -10.97 1.84
CA CYS A 27 4.97 -10.53 3.09
C CYS A 27 4.12 -11.63 3.73
N ALA A 28 3.36 -12.39 2.92
CA ALA A 28 2.54 -13.48 3.42
C ALA A 28 3.39 -14.62 4.00
N ILE A 29 4.46 -15.03 3.30
CA ILE A 29 5.40 -16.07 3.77
C ILE A 29 6.12 -15.60 5.04
N LEU A 30 6.57 -14.35 5.08
CA LEU A 30 7.22 -13.79 6.26
C LEU A 30 6.26 -13.75 7.46
N SER A 31 5.02 -13.33 7.24
CA SER A 31 3.97 -13.29 8.25
C SER A 31 3.68 -14.68 8.82
N LEU A 32 3.49 -15.68 7.94
CA LEU A 32 3.25 -17.05 8.34
C LEU A 32 4.50 -17.68 9.00
N GLY A 33 5.70 -17.36 8.51
CA GLY A 33 6.96 -17.84 9.10
C GLY A 33 7.15 -17.34 10.52
N LEU A 34 6.89 -16.05 10.78
CA LEU A 34 6.96 -15.48 12.13
C LEU A 34 5.94 -16.11 13.09
N THR A 35 4.71 -16.33 12.61
CA THR A 35 3.69 -17.00 13.43
C THR A 35 4.01 -18.47 13.67
N PHE A 36 4.61 -19.16 12.71
CA PHE A 36 5.07 -20.54 12.88
C PHE A 36 6.19 -20.64 13.94
N VAL A 37 7.16 -19.72 13.92
CA VAL A 37 8.21 -19.63 14.95
C VAL A 37 7.61 -19.41 16.33
N ALA A 38 6.55 -18.59 16.44
CA ALA A 38 5.82 -18.39 17.68
C ALA A 38 5.22 -19.68 18.24
N THR A 39 4.63 -20.50 17.35
CA THR A 39 3.93 -21.73 17.78
C THR A 39 4.87 -22.88 18.14
N THR A 40 6.04 -22.95 17.50
CA THR A 40 7.02 -24.02 17.75
C THR A 40 7.86 -23.82 19.01
N GLY A 41 7.76 -22.62 19.65
CA GLY A 41 8.51 -22.34 20.88
C GLY A 41 10.03 -22.37 20.72
N THR A 42 10.55 -22.38 19.49
CA THR A 42 11.99 -22.39 19.20
C THR A 42 12.70 -21.13 19.71
N ILE A 43 11.96 -20.04 19.85
CA ILE A 43 12.41 -18.79 20.45
C ILE A 43 11.38 -18.44 21.53
N ALA A 44 11.85 -18.10 22.73
CA ALA A 44 11.01 -17.73 23.89
C ALA A 44 10.36 -16.32 23.68
N TRP A 45 9.76 -16.08 22.51
CA TRP A 45 9.04 -14.86 22.23
C TRP A 45 7.56 -15.05 22.49
N ASP A 46 7.02 -14.16 23.29
CA ASP A 46 5.57 -14.08 23.54
C ASP A 46 4.82 -13.71 22.26
N VAL A 47 3.60 -14.22 22.09
CA VAL A 47 2.71 -13.93 20.96
C VAL A 47 2.55 -12.42 20.74
N LYS A 48 2.51 -11.64 21.82
CA LYS A 48 2.45 -10.17 21.75
C LYS A 48 3.69 -9.55 21.10
N THR A 49 4.88 -10.08 21.38
CA THR A 49 6.12 -9.60 20.79
C THR A 49 6.14 -9.82 19.28
N ILE A 50 5.71 -11.00 18.84
CA ILE A 50 5.63 -11.32 17.40
C ILE A 50 4.58 -10.47 16.71
N GLY A 51 3.42 -10.25 17.36
CA GLY A 51 2.40 -9.32 16.87
C GLY A 51 2.96 -7.91 16.67
N SER A 52 3.71 -7.42 17.63
CA SER A 52 4.34 -6.09 17.54
C SER A 52 5.33 -5.99 16.39
N ILE A 53 6.14 -7.03 16.16
CA ILE A 53 7.08 -7.09 15.03
C ILE A 53 6.35 -7.06 13.71
N LEU A 54 5.25 -7.83 13.57
CA LEU A 54 4.41 -7.80 12.35
C LEU A 54 3.81 -6.42 12.09
N VAL A 55 3.31 -5.75 13.13
CA VAL A 55 2.76 -4.39 13.03
C VAL A 55 3.83 -3.40 12.56
N VAL A 56 5.01 -3.43 13.16
CA VAL A 56 6.12 -2.53 12.80
C VAL A 56 6.57 -2.77 11.37
N LEU A 57 6.75 -4.04 10.98
CA LEU A 57 7.14 -4.41 9.61
C LEU A 57 6.11 -3.92 8.60
N GLN A 58 4.84 -4.15 8.84
CA GLN A 58 3.76 -3.73 7.97
C GLN A 58 3.65 -2.20 7.89
N SER A 59 3.74 -1.51 9.02
CA SER A 59 3.75 -0.05 9.06
C SER A 59 4.92 0.53 8.27
N ALA A 60 6.11 -0.04 8.41
CA ALA A 60 7.28 0.34 7.65
C ALA A 60 7.07 0.16 6.13
N LEU A 61 6.49 -0.96 5.71
CA LEU A 61 6.16 -1.19 4.30
C LEU A 61 5.15 -0.17 3.76
N ILE A 62 4.11 0.14 4.52
CA ILE A 62 3.11 1.15 4.14
C ILE A 62 3.77 2.51 3.97
N VAL A 63 4.55 2.95 4.97
CA VAL A 63 5.22 4.27 4.96
C VAL A 63 6.26 4.37 3.83
N LEU A 64 6.98 3.29 3.52
CA LEU A 64 7.98 3.29 2.47
C LEU A 64 7.37 3.18 1.06
N ILE A 65 6.37 2.34 0.88
CA ILE A 65 5.85 2.03 -0.47
C ILE A 65 4.77 3.02 -0.89
N THR A 66 3.86 3.41 0.02
CA THR A 66 2.68 4.21 -0.33
C THR A 66 3.03 5.60 -0.88
N PRO A 67 3.93 6.41 -0.25
CA PRO A 67 4.30 7.71 -0.79
C PRO A 67 4.98 7.60 -2.16
N SER A 68 5.83 6.59 -2.36
CA SER A 68 6.49 6.33 -3.65
C SER A 68 5.48 6.05 -4.76
N LEU A 69 4.43 5.28 -4.46
CA LEU A 69 3.35 4.97 -5.41
C LEU A 69 2.47 6.19 -5.69
N ALA A 70 2.10 6.93 -4.65
CA ALA A 70 1.13 8.01 -4.73
C ALA A 70 1.73 9.30 -5.32
N SER A 71 3.00 9.61 -5.03
CA SER A 71 3.67 10.82 -5.53
C SER A 71 3.82 10.86 -7.06
N GLY A 72 3.85 9.70 -7.73
CA GLY A 72 3.90 9.61 -9.18
C GLY A 72 2.55 9.69 -9.91
N LEU A 73 1.42 9.82 -9.19
CA LEU A 73 0.07 9.73 -9.79
C LEU A 73 -0.18 10.77 -10.88
N ILE A 74 0.14 12.01 -10.64
CA ILE A 74 -0.10 13.15 -11.54
C ILE A 74 1.23 13.69 -12.09
N SER A 75 2.26 13.75 -11.25
CA SER A 75 3.57 14.30 -11.61
C SER A 75 4.22 13.54 -12.77
N ALA A 76 4.11 12.21 -12.83
CA ALA A 76 4.66 11.41 -13.92
C ALA A 76 4.01 11.71 -15.28
N GLU A 77 2.70 11.97 -15.32
CA GLU A 77 2.04 12.34 -16.58
C GLU A 77 2.31 13.79 -17.00
N ARG A 78 2.50 14.68 -16.02
CA ARG A 78 2.93 16.05 -16.32
C ARG A 78 4.35 16.08 -16.88
N GLU A 79 5.24 15.24 -16.34
CA GLU A 79 6.63 15.12 -16.78
C GLU A 79 6.73 14.51 -18.19
N SER A 80 5.88 13.52 -18.51
CA SER A 80 5.83 12.87 -19.82
C SER A 80 5.01 13.61 -20.88
N GLY A 81 4.34 14.73 -20.52
CA GLY A 81 3.43 15.47 -21.42
C GLY A 81 2.08 14.79 -21.65
N GLY A 82 1.85 13.60 -21.07
CA GLY A 82 0.59 12.86 -21.21
C GLY A 82 -0.63 13.55 -20.60
N TRP A 83 -0.39 14.50 -19.68
CA TRP A 83 -1.46 15.24 -19.02
C TRP A 83 -2.31 16.06 -20.03
N GLN A 84 -1.68 16.69 -21.02
CA GLN A 84 -2.38 17.46 -22.06
C GLN A 84 -3.27 16.57 -22.92
N LEU A 85 -2.78 15.37 -23.28
CA LEU A 85 -3.55 14.39 -24.03
C LEU A 85 -4.77 13.88 -23.24
N LEU A 86 -4.63 13.71 -21.93
CA LEU A 86 -5.74 13.31 -21.06
C LEU A 86 -6.83 14.37 -20.95
N GLN A 87 -6.46 15.65 -20.97
CA GLN A 87 -7.41 16.76 -20.95
C GLN A 87 -8.20 16.92 -22.26
N MET A 88 -7.66 16.44 -23.38
CA MET A 88 -8.35 16.45 -24.68
C MET A 88 -9.37 15.31 -24.81
N THR A 89 -9.39 14.35 -23.88
CA THR A 89 -10.38 13.28 -23.89
C THR A 89 -11.71 13.76 -23.29
N PRO A 90 -12.87 13.25 -23.77
CA PRO A 90 -14.19 13.63 -23.25
C PRO A 90 -14.47 13.01 -21.86
N LEU A 91 -13.44 12.75 -21.06
CA LEU A 91 -13.54 12.17 -19.73
C LEU A 91 -13.57 13.29 -18.68
N GLY A 92 -14.58 13.28 -17.83
CA GLY A 92 -14.67 14.23 -16.70
C GLY A 92 -13.48 14.08 -15.73
N GLY A 93 -12.97 15.21 -15.22
CA GLY A 93 -11.79 15.22 -14.33
C GLY A 93 -11.90 14.32 -13.11
N VAL A 94 -13.09 14.21 -12.51
CA VAL A 94 -13.36 13.30 -11.39
C VAL A 94 -13.12 11.84 -11.78
N ARG A 95 -13.53 11.44 -12.98
CA ARG A 95 -13.35 10.06 -13.47
C ARG A 95 -11.87 9.72 -13.71
N ILE A 96 -11.07 10.71 -14.08
CA ILE A 96 -9.62 10.57 -14.26
C ILE A 96 -8.95 10.41 -12.89
N ILE A 97 -9.27 11.27 -11.93
CA ILE A 97 -8.67 11.25 -10.59
C ILE A 97 -9.05 9.97 -9.84
N THR A 98 -10.31 9.58 -9.84
CA THR A 98 -10.75 8.34 -9.18
C THR A 98 -10.10 7.10 -9.80
N GLY A 99 -9.96 7.04 -11.12
CA GLY A 99 -9.26 5.93 -11.79
C GLY A 99 -7.80 5.83 -11.39
N LYS A 100 -7.13 6.97 -11.24
CA LYS A 100 -5.74 7.05 -10.78
C LYS A 100 -5.57 6.68 -9.30
N LEU A 101 -6.40 7.21 -8.42
CA LEU A 101 -6.39 6.88 -7.00
C LEU A 101 -6.61 5.37 -6.79
N MET A 102 -7.58 4.78 -7.49
CA MET A 102 -7.82 3.33 -7.42
C MET A 102 -6.61 2.50 -7.85
N SER A 103 -5.80 2.98 -8.79
CA SER A 103 -4.58 2.29 -9.21
C SER A 103 -3.50 2.22 -8.12
N VAL A 104 -3.53 3.12 -7.13
CA VAL A 104 -2.62 3.10 -5.96
C VAL A 104 -3.25 2.44 -4.76
N ILE A 105 -4.55 2.65 -4.52
CA ILE A 105 -5.26 2.03 -3.41
C ILE A 105 -5.21 0.50 -3.51
N TRP A 106 -5.35 -0.05 -4.72
CA TRP A 106 -5.35 -1.49 -4.94
C TRP A 106 -4.06 -2.21 -4.49
N PRO A 107 -2.83 -1.78 -4.90
CA PRO A 107 -1.59 -2.34 -4.38
C PRO A 107 -1.43 -2.19 -2.87
N VAL A 108 -1.86 -1.07 -2.29
CA VAL A 108 -1.77 -0.83 -0.85
C VAL A 108 -2.69 -1.78 -0.09
N LEU A 109 -3.91 -2.01 -0.58
CA LEU A 109 -4.82 -3.02 -0.02
C LEU A 109 -4.25 -4.44 -0.12
N LEU A 110 -3.56 -4.78 -1.21
CA LEU A 110 -2.89 -6.08 -1.34
C LEU A 110 -1.81 -6.25 -0.25
N ILE A 111 -1.02 -5.22 0.04
CA ILE A 111 -0.01 -5.28 1.11
C ILE A 111 -0.69 -5.48 2.47
N LEU A 112 -1.80 -4.80 2.73
CA LEU A 112 -2.59 -4.99 3.95
C LEU A 112 -3.15 -6.42 4.04
N CYS A 113 -3.68 -6.96 2.95
CA CYS A 113 -4.21 -8.32 2.91
C CYS A 113 -3.13 -9.40 3.08
N ALA A 114 -1.88 -9.12 2.69
CA ALA A 114 -0.78 -10.08 2.79
C ALA A 114 -0.45 -10.49 4.25
N THR A 115 -0.73 -9.64 5.22
CA THR A 115 -0.47 -9.91 6.64
C THR A 115 -1.68 -10.49 7.38
N LEU A 116 -2.88 -10.46 6.77
CA LEU A 116 -4.10 -11.04 7.38
C LEU A 116 -3.96 -12.49 7.82
N PRO A 117 -3.29 -13.40 7.07
CA PRO A 117 -3.11 -14.77 7.51
C PRO A 117 -2.37 -14.90 8.84
N GLY A 118 -1.34 -14.06 9.07
CA GLY A 118 -0.59 -14.04 10.32
C GLY A 118 -1.44 -13.58 11.51
N TYR A 119 -2.21 -12.52 11.33
CA TYR A 119 -3.14 -12.06 12.36
C TYR A 119 -4.25 -13.08 12.62
N GLY A 120 -4.76 -13.74 11.56
CA GLY A 120 -5.75 -14.82 11.70
C GLY A 120 -5.23 -15.98 12.56
N PHE A 121 -3.96 -16.34 12.40
CA PHE A 121 -3.32 -17.37 13.22
C PHE A 121 -3.19 -16.94 14.69
N MET A 122 -2.84 -15.68 14.95
CA MET A 122 -2.78 -15.11 16.31
C MET A 122 -4.15 -15.15 17.01
N PHE A 123 -5.23 -14.95 16.28
CA PHE A 123 -6.59 -15.09 16.79
C PHE A 123 -6.89 -16.49 17.36
N THR A 124 -6.33 -17.52 16.74
CA THR A 124 -6.56 -18.91 17.17
C THR A 124 -5.74 -19.27 18.40
N ILE A 125 -4.54 -18.66 18.56
CA ILE A 125 -3.63 -18.96 19.67
C ILE A 125 -4.07 -18.20 20.93
N GLU A 126 -4.39 -16.92 20.82
CA GLU A 126 -4.72 -16.05 21.95
C GLU A 126 -5.95 -15.19 21.64
N PRO A 127 -7.16 -15.71 21.89
CA PRO A 127 -8.41 -14.99 21.62
C PRO A 127 -8.56 -13.66 22.37
N ALA A 128 -7.83 -13.49 23.47
CA ALA A 128 -7.83 -12.25 24.28
C ALA A 128 -7.28 -11.04 23.49
N LEU A 129 -6.43 -11.27 22.49
CA LEU A 129 -5.84 -10.20 21.66
C LEU A 129 -6.76 -9.70 20.53
N LYS A 130 -7.96 -10.26 20.39
CA LYS A 130 -8.90 -9.96 19.31
C LYS A 130 -9.15 -8.47 19.13
N GLU A 131 -9.48 -7.77 20.17
CA GLU A 131 -9.80 -6.33 20.08
C GLU A 131 -8.58 -5.50 19.69
N GLN A 132 -7.41 -5.86 20.21
CA GLN A 132 -6.15 -5.18 19.87
C GLN A 132 -5.78 -5.36 18.39
N ILE A 133 -5.94 -6.57 17.86
CA ILE A 133 -5.66 -6.86 16.44
C ILE A 133 -6.61 -6.06 15.53
N ILE A 134 -7.90 -6.00 15.86
CA ILE A 134 -8.88 -5.21 15.09
C ILE A 134 -8.51 -3.72 15.10
N GLN A 135 -8.16 -3.17 16.27
CA GLN A 135 -7.74 -1.77 16.39
C GLN A 135 -6.49 -1.49 15.54
N VAL A 136 -5.49 -2.37 15.57
CA VAL A 136 -4.27 -2.26 14.77
C VAL A 136 -4.60 -2.26 13.27
N LEU A 137 -5.46 -3.18 12.81
CA LEU A 137 -5.87 -3.24 11.39
C LEU A 137 -6.58 -1.96 10.94
N ILE A 138 -7.46 -1.41 11.78
CA ILE A 138 -8.15 -0.15 11.51
C ILE A 138 -7.14 1.01 11.43
N CYS A 139 -6.22 1.09 12.40
CA CYS A 139 -5.18 2.12 12.40
C CYS A 139 -4.28 2.03 11.17
N GLN A 140 -3.88 0.83 10.76
CA GLN A 140 -3.08 0.63 9.56
C GLN A 140 -3.81 1.00 8.28
N LEU A 141 -5.10 0.67 8.19
CA LEU A 141 -5.94 1.09 7.07
C LEU A 141 -6.03 2.62 6.98
N LEU A 142 -6.28 3.29 8.10
CA LEU A 142 -6.33 4.75 8.17
C LEU A 142 -4.98 5.37 7.80
N THR A 143 -3.87 4.85 8.31
CA THR A 143 -2.51 5.32 7.98
C THR A 143 -2.23 5.16 6.49
N ALA A 144 -2.62 4.03 5.89
CA ALA A 144 -2.46 3.80 4.47
C ALA A 144 -3.27 4.79 3.61
N LEU A 145 -4.53 5.06 3.99
CA LEU A 145 -5.38 6.03 3.31
C LEU A 145 -4.82 7.47 3.43
N LEU A 146 -4.35 7.85 4.61
CA LEU A 146 -3.70 9.14 4.82
C LEU A 146 -2.43 9.27 3.97
N ALA A 147 -1.58 8.25 3.95
CA ALA A 147 -0.36 8.26 3.13
C ALA A 147 -0.66 8.37 1.63
N VAL A 148 -1.73 7.72 1.14
CA VAL A 148 -2.19 7.88 -0.25
C VAL A 148 -2.70 9.31 -0.49
N ALA A 149 -3.48 9.88 0.42
CA ALA A 149 -4.02 11.23 0.29
C ALA A 149 -2.91 12.29 0.27
N VAL A 150 -1.92 12.19 1.18
CA VAL A 150 -0.75 13.06 1.22
C VAL A 150 0.07 12.91 -0.06
N GLY A 151 0.41 11.70 -0.48
CA GLY A 151 1.16 11.46 -1.71
C GLY A 151 0.46 11.97 -2.96
N ALA A 152 -0.86 11.81 -3.06
CA ALA A 152 -1.66 12.32 -4.16
C ALA A 152 -1.72 13.85 -4.20
N SER A 153 -1.87 14.51 -3.03
CA SER A 153 -1.86 15.97 -2.93
C SER A 153 -0.51 16.55 -3.31
N VAL A 154 0.59 15.98 -2.82
CA VAL A 154 1.95 16.36 -3.20
C VAL A 154 2.18 16.14 -4.71
N SER A 155 1.71 15.03 -5.27
CA SER A 155 1.79 14.75 -6.71
C SER A 155 1.08 15.79 -7.56
N SER A 156 0.03 16.42 -7.05
CA SER A 156 -0.70 17.49 -7.77
C SER A 156 0.05 18.81 -7.79
N LEU A 157 0.87 19.09 -6.79
CA LEU A 157 1.60 20.36 -6.63
C LEU A 157 2.87 20.39 -7.48
N PHE A 158 3.60 19.28 -7.56
CA PHE A 158 4.89 19.25 -8.23
C PHE A 158 4.82 18.66 -9.65
N ARG A 159 5.61 19.26 -10.56
CA ARG A 159 5.69 18.79 -11.97
C ARG A 159 6.69 17.64 -12.14
N ARG A 160 7.72 17.57 -11.29
CA ARG A 160 8.77 16.53 -11.36
C ARG A 160 8.50 15.43 -10.35
N THR A 161 8.52 14.19 -10.80
CA THR A 161 8.27 13.01 -9.96
C THR A 161 9.29 12.87 -8.83
N ALA A 162 10.58 13.16 -9.09
CA ALA A 162 11.62 13.09 -8.08
C ALA A 162 11.36 14.05 -6.91
N VAL A 163 10.98 15.32 -7.22
CA VAL A 163 10.68 16.32 -6.18
C VAL A 163 9.41 15.95 -5.41
N ALA A 164 8.37 15.50 -6.13
CA ALA A 164 7.14 15.05 -5.49
C ALA A 164 7.39 13.87 -4.52
N THR A 165 8.26 12.95 -4.88
CA THR A 165 8.59 11.80 -4.03
C THR A 165 9.37 12.22 -2.79
N THR A 166 10.40 13.06 -2.93
CA THR A 166 11.18 13.56 -1.78
C THR A 166 10.32 14.36 -0.80
N VAL A 167 9.43 15.22 -1.31
CA VAL A 167 8.51 15.99 -0.46
C VAL A 167 7.48 15.08 0.22
N ALA A 168 6.95 14.06 -0.49
CA ALA A 168 6.00 13.11 0.09
C ALA A 168 6.58 12.27 1.23
N TYR A 169 7.91 12.07 1.26
CA TYR A 169 8.60 11.43 2.38
C TYR A 169 8.99 12.40 3.50
N ALA A 170 9.05 13.71 3.21
CA ALA A 170 9.39 14.74 4.19
C ALA A 170 8.19 15.20 5.03
N VAL A 171 6.97 14.97 4.53
CA VAL A 171 5.69 15.30 5.20
C VAL A 171 5.20 14.11 6.01
#